data_6b79ae3daa057f80a12ec73c527216e6
#
_entry.id   6b79ae3daa057f80a12ec73c527216e6
#
_cell.length_a   1.000
_cell.length_b   1.000
_cell.length_c   1.000
_cell.angle_alpha   90.00
_cell.angle_beta   90.00
_cell.angle_gamma   90.00
#
_symmetry.space_group_name_H-M   'P 1'
#
loop_
_entity.id
_entity.type
_entity.pdbx_description
1 polymer ?
#
loop_
_entity_poly.entity_id
_entity_poly.type
_entity_poly.pdbx_seq_one_letter_code
_entity_poly.pdbx_strand_id
1 'polypeptide(L)'
;MLPEIPPTQLAAALDEVVVGLLAAGEVDQPPVDAFRVAAAIGVLVARDDGQSGRARYVRLGGRPGSRHSGGDAPSILIRSDPRPERRQWAVAHELGEHLAHEVFARLAVDPAEAPPTAREATANYLASRLLLPSHWFAPAGRACDWELRDLKAAFVTASNELIARRMLDFEPAACISIYDHGRLTFRSANRSGRPSPPAPLERECQLAAHQSGRSVTKIGELLRVRAWPIHEPDWKREILRCEAPNPDFDSC
;
A
#
# COMPACT_ATOMS: atom_id res chain seq x y z
N MET A 1 -14.36 -4.28 -9.02
CA MET A 1 -13.31 -5.07 -9.70
C MET A 1 -13.73 -5.20 -11.15
N LEU A 2 -12.84 -5.09 -12.11
CA LEU A 2 -13.10 -5.33 -13.52
C LEU A 2 -13.16 -6.85 -13.72
N PRO A 3 -14.34 -7.48 -13.96
CA PRO A 3 -14.48 -8.92 -13.77
C PRO A 3 -13.80 -9.79 -14.83
N GLU A 4 -13.34 -9.22 -15.93
CA GLU A 4 -12.77 -9.97 -17.06
C GLU A 4 -11.25 -9.80 -17.24
N ILE A 5 -10.59 -9.01 -16.38
CA ILE A 5 -9.15 -8.73 -16.54
C ILE A 5 -8.34 -9.67 -15.64
N PRO A 6 -7.41 -10.45 -16.22
CA PRO A 6 -6.50 -11.27 -15.43
C PRO A 6 -5.70 -10.43 -14.42
N PRO A 7 -5.54 -10.88 -13.17
CA PRO A 7 -4.78 -10.14 -12.15
C PRO A 7 -3.36 -9.77 -12.59
N THR A 8 -2.71 -10.63 -13.37
CA THR A 8 -1.36 -10.39 -13.91
C THR A 8 -1.33 -9.25 -14.92
N GLN A 9 -2.36 -9.13 -15.76
CA GLN A 9 -2.48 -8.05 -16.73
C GLN A 9 -2.75 -6.72 -16.04
N LEU A 10 -3.65 -6.70 -15.05
CA LEU A 10 -3.87 -5.50 -14.22
C LEU A 10 -2.59 -5.09 -13.49
N ALA A 11 -1.86 -6.04 -12.91
CA ALA A 11 -0.60 -5.77 -12.23
C ALA A 11 0.43 -5.14 -13.18
N ALA A 12 0.59 -5.67 -14.39
CA ALA A 12 1.51 -5.13 -15.40
C ALA A 12 1.15 -3.70 -15.80
N ALA A 13 -0.13 -3.42 -16.09
CA ALA A 13 -0.60 -2.08 -16.45
C ALA A 13 -0.37 -1.06 -15.32
N LEU A 14 -0.60 -1.46 -14.07
CA LEU A 14 -0.32 -0.63 -12.90
C LEU A 14 1.18 -0.35 -12.73
N ASP A 15 2.01 -1.38 -12.87
CA ASP A 15 3.47 -1.24 -12.73
C ASP A 15 4.07 -0.36 -13.84
N GLU A 16 3.56 -0.42 -15.07
CA GLU A 16 3.97 0.48 -16.15
C GLU A 16 3.64 1.96 -15.86
N VAL A 17 2.45 2.25 -15.33
CA VAL A 17 2.09 3.62 -14.92
C VAL A 17 3.03 4.09 -13.80
N VAL A 18 3.30 3.24 -12.81
CA VAL A 18 4.23 3.56 -11.71
C VAL A 18 5.63 3.85 -12.21
N VAL A 19 6.17 3.05 -13.14
CA VAL A 19 7.50 3.30 -13.74
C VAL A 19 7.56 4.66 -14.40
N GLY A 20 6.51 5.05 -15.15
CA GLY A 20 6.41 6.38 -15.74
C GLY A 20 6.40 7.51 -14.71
N LEU A 21 5.68 7.33 -13.60
CA LEU A 21 5.62 8.29 -12.50
C LEU A 21 6.96 8.45 -11.78
N LEU A 22 7.65 7.34 -11.52
CA LEU A 22 8.96 7.36 -10.89
C LEU A 22 9.99 8.06 -11.79
N ALA A 23 9.96 7.77 -13.09
CA ALA A 23 10.82 8.43 -14.06
C ALA A 23 10.56 9.94 -14.12
N ALA A 24 9.29 10.37 -14.17
CA ALA A 24 8.92 11.78 -14.13
C ALA A 24 9.40 12.48 -12.84
N GLY A 25 9.32 11.78 -11.70
CA GLY A 25 9.78 12.26 -10.40
C GLY A 25 11.29 12.14 -10.17
N GLU A 26 12.06 11.61 -11.14
CA GLU A 26 13.49 11.29 -10.98
C GLU A 26 13.75 10.48 -9.70
N VAL A 27 12.90 9.48 -9.45
CA VAL A 27 13.00 8.58 -8.29
C VAL A 27 13.59 7.26 -8.77
N ASP A 28 14.81 6.96 -8.36
CA ASP A 28 15.62 5.80 -8.81
C ASP A 28 15.78 4.73 -7.71
N GLN A 29 15.36 5.02 -6.48
CA GLN A 29 15.45 4.11 -5.33
C GLN A 29 14.38 4.46 -4.28
N PRO A 30 14.04 3.51 -3.37
CA PRO A 30 13.18 3.83 -2.23
C PRO A 30 13.89 4.74 -1.21
N PRO A 31 13.13 5.50 -0.41
CA PRO A 31 11.67 5.55 -0.37
C PRO A 31 11.06 6.48 -1.43
N VAL A 32 9.88 6.17 -1.90
CA VAL A 32 9.13 7.04 -2.80
C VAL A 32 8.43 8.14 -2.00
N ASP A 33 8.62 9.39 -2.39
CA ASP A 33 7.86 10.54 -1.88
C ASP A 33 6.76 10.92 -2.86
N ALA A 34 5.50 10.62 -2.49
CA ALA A 34 4.33 10.91 -3.33
C ALA A 34 4.15 12.41 -3.62
N PHE A 35 4.60 13.28 -2.72
CA PHE A 35 4.56 14.74 -2.94
C PHE A 35 5.53 15.16 -4.05
N ARG A 36 6.73 14.60 -4.06
CA ARG A 36 7.71 14.83 -5.13
C ARG A 36 7.19 14.36 -6.47
N VAL A 37 6.59 13.16 -6.51
CA VAL A 37 5.99 12.62 -7.73
C VAL A 37 4.84 13.49 -8.21
N ALA A 38 3.94 13.94 -7.31
CA ALA A 38 2.85 14.85 -7.65
C ALA A 38 3.37 16.14 -8.30
N ALA A 39 4.36 16.77 -7.68
CA ALA A 39 4.97 18.00 -8.19
C ALA A 39 5.60 17.80 -9.57
N ALA A 40 6.26 16.68 -9.81
CA ALA A 40 6.92 16.36 -11.08
C ALA A 40 5.96 16.23 -12.26
N ILE A 41 4.73 15.78 -12.00
CA ILE A 41 3.67 15.69 -13.04
C ILE A 41 2.75 16.92 -13.05
N GLY A 42 3.16 18.01 -12.37
CA GLY A 42 2.44 19.28 -12.36
C GLY A 42 1.19 19.32 -11.48
N VAL A 43 1.04 18.37 -10.55
CA VAL A 43 -0.06 18.35 -9.57
C VAL A 43 0.38 19.09 -8.31
N LEU A 44 -0.32 20.18 -7.97
CA LEU A 44 -0.06 20.92 -6.73
C LEU A 44 -0.66 20.18 -5.53
N VAL A 45 0.09 20.13 -4.43
CA VAL A 45 -0.45 19.61 -3.16
C VAL A 45 -0.55 20.75 -2.15
N ALA A 46 -1.75 21.03 -1.68
CA ALA A 46 -2.02 22.09 -0.72
C ALA A 46 -2.76 21.54 0.52
N ARG A 47 -2.59 22.23 1.64
CA ARG A 47 -3.28 21.90 2.89
C ARG A 47 -4.66 22.54 2.94
N ASP A 48 -5.67 21.75 3.30
CA ASP A 48 -7.02 22.20 3.58
C ASP A 48 -7.60 21.42 4.78
N ASP A 49 -7.55 22.01 5.96
CA ASP A 49 -8.06 21.38 7.19
C ASP A 49 -9.60 21.53 7.33
N GLY A 50 -10.26 22.31 6.46
CA GLY A 50 -11.70 22.51 6.44
C GLY A 50 -12.47 21.38 5.76
N GLN A 51 -11.80 20.51 5.01
CA GLN A 51 -12.47 19.41 4.29
C GLN A 51 -12.86 18.25 5.21
N SER A 52 -13.92 17.51 4.85
CA SER A 52 -14.40 16.34 5.60
C SER A 52 -13.56 15.08 5.38
N GLY A 53 -12.96 14.92 4.18
CA GLY A 53 -12.09 13.80 3.80
C GLY A 53 -10.64 14.00 4.22
N ARG A 54 -9.81 12.97 4.03
CA ARG A 54 -8.35 13.05 4.24
C ARG A 54 -7.64 13.80 3.13
N ALA A 55 -8.07 13.58 1.90
CA ALA A 55 -7.60 14.27 0.71
C ALA A 55 -8.72 14.36 -0.33
N ARG A 56 -8.55 15.20 -1.33
CA ARG A 56 -9.37 15.23 -2.52
C ARG A 56 -8.61 15.86 -3.69
N TYR A 57 -8.80 15.31 -4.88
CA TYR A 57 -8.35 15.91 -6.11
C TYR A 57 -9.32 17.02 -6.55
N VAL A 58 -8.79 18.17 -6.96
CA VAL A 58 -9.56 19.32 -7.47
C VAL A 58 -8.81 19.96 -8.64
N ARG A 59 -9.56 20.66 -9.50
CA ARG A 59 -8.98 21.61 -10.46
C ARG A 59 -9.22 23.01 -9.93
N LEU A 60 -8.17 23.71 -9.55
CA LEU A 60 -8.28 25.08 -9.10
C LEU A 60 -8.31 25.99 -10.33
N GLY A 61 -9.51 26.49 -10.66
CA GLY A 61 -9.69 27.47 -11.72
C GLY A 61 -9.05 28.80 -11.39
N GLY A 62 -8.49 29.48 -12.39
CA GLY A 62 -8.03 30.85 -12.27
C GLY A 62 -9.18 31.79 -11.87
N ARG A 63 -8.88 32.80 -11.06
CA ARG A 63 -9.87 33.81 -10.61
C ARG A 63 -10.53 34.46 -11.86
N PRO A 64 -11.88 34.58 -11.93
CA PRO A 64 -12.54 35.29 -13.01
C PRO A 64 -11.95 36.72 -13.12
N GLY A 65 -11.37 37.07 -14.30
CA GLY A 65 -10.78 38.38 -14.51
C GLY A 65 -9.25 38.45 -14.45
N SER A 66 -8.53 37.37 -14.16
CA SER A 66 -7.06 37.32 -14.29
C SER A 66 -6.71 37.20 -15.75
N ARG A 67 -5.96 38.18 -16.29
CA ARG A 67 -5.43 38.17 -17.69
C ARG A 67 -4.32 37.15 -17.91
N HIS A 68 -3.95 36.37 -16.89
CA HIS A 68 -3.05 35.25 -17.04
C HIS A 68 -3.90 34.01 -17.28
N SER A 69 -3.81 33.46 -18.46
CA SER A 69 -4.40 32.22 -18.93
C SER A 69 -3.75 31.01 -18.22
N GLY A 70 -3.78 31.00 -16.89
CA GLY A 70 -3.47 29.83 -16.09
C GLY A 70 -4.69 28.90 -16.15
N GLY A 71 -4.63 27.87 -17.00
CA GLY A 71 -5.64 26.82 -17.02
C GLY A 71 -5.83 26.23 -15.62
N ASP A 72 -6.96 25.57 -15.42
CA ASP A 72 -7.27 24.85 -14.17
C ASP A 72 -6.10 23.95 -13.76
N ALA A 73 -5.37 24.37 -12.72
CA ALA A 73 -4.22 23.60 -12.23
C ALA A 73 -4.71 22.37 -11.45
N PRO A 74 -4.27 21.17 -11.85
CA PRO A 74 -4.57 19.97 -11.09
C PRO A 74 -3.99 20.10 -9.67
N SER A 75 -4.82 19.85 -8.66
CA SER A 75 -4.43 20.07 -7.27
C SER A 75 -4.99 18.99 -6.36
N ILE A 76 -4.21 18.59 -5.38
CA ILE A 76 -4.63 17.71 -4.28
C ILE A 76 -4.69 18.53 -3.01
N LEU A 77 -5.87 18.58 -2.40
CA LEU A 77 -6.06 19.18 -1.08
C LEU A 77 -5.97 18.08 -0.03
N ILE A 78 -5.04 18.23 0.94
CA ILE A 78 -4.86 17.25 2.02
C ILE A 78 -5.18 17.87 3.37
N ARG A 79 -5.76 17.06 4.26
CA ARG A 79 -5.88 17.39 5.67
C ARG A 79 -4.58 17.14 6.41
N SER A 80 -4.34 17.92 7.46
CA SER A 80 -3.24 17.64 8.38
C SER A 80 -3.44 16.27 9.04
N ASP A 81 -2.39 15.48 9.07
CA ASP A 81 -2.30 14.24 9.84
C ASP A 81 -0.89 14.18 10.48
N PRO A 82 -0.78 13.88 11.78
CA PRO A 82 0.53 13.77 12.44
C PRO A 82 1.38 12.61 11.89
N ARG A 83 0.75 11.62 11.27
CA ARG A 83 1.43 10.45 10.71
C ARG A 83 1.84 10.72 9.26
N PRO A 84 3.15 10.82 8.98
CA PRO A 84 3.63 11.12 7.63
C PRO A 84 3.20 10.08 6.60
N GLU A 85 3.14 8.79 6.97
CA GLU A 85 2.72 7.72 6.07
C GLU A 85 1.26 7.86 5.61
N ARG A 86 0.38 8.40 6.46
CA ARG A 86 -1.01 8.66 6.08
C ARG A 86 -1.12 9.79 5.06
N ARG A 87 -0.26 10.81 5.18
CA ARG A 87 -0.20 11.91 4.19
C ARG A 87 0.35 11.38 2.86
N GLN A 88 1.40 10.57 2.91
CA GLN A 88 1.96 9.92 1.72
C GLN A 88 0.91 9.05 1.00
N TRP A 89 0.20 8.23 1.76
CA TRP A 89 -0.90 7.42 1.23
C TRP A 89 -2.00 8.28 0.62
N ALA A 90 -2.42 9.35 1.30
CA ALA A 90 -3.49 10.23 0.83
C ALA A 90 -3.12 10.86 -0.53
N VAL A 91 -1.90 11.40 -0.67
CA VAL A 91 -1.44 11.96 -1.96
C VAL A 91 -1.33 10.87 -3.03
N ALA A 92 -0.75 9.70 -2.70
CA ALA A 92 -0.64 8.60 -3.66
C ALA A 92 -2.00 8.08 -4.13
N HIS A 93 -3.01 8.05 -3.26
CA HIS A 93 -4.37 7.65 -3.60
C HIS A 93 -5.05 8.64 -4.56
N GLU A 94 -4.97 9.94 -4.29
CA GLU A 94 -5.52 10.98 -5.17
C GLU A 94 -4.81 11.01 -6.53
N LEU A 95 -3.49 10.76 -6.55
CA LEU A 95 -2.77 10.54 -7.82
C LEU A 95 -3.31 9.30 -8.53
N GLY A 96 -3.59 8.23 -7.79
CA GLY A 96 -4.19 7.00 -8.32
C GLY A 96 -5.56 7.25 -8.94
N GLU A 97 -6.43 8.04 -8.31
CA GLU A 97 -7.71 8.44 -8.89
C GLU A 97 -7.55 9.29 -10.15
N HIS A 98 -6.63 10.23 -10.11
CA HIS A 98 -6.32 11.08 -11.25
C HIS A 98 -5.82 10.28 -12.46
N LEU A 99 -4.99 9.27 -12.23
CA LEU A 99 -4.31 8.49 -13.25
C LEU A 99 -4.99 7.14 -13.56
N ALA A 100 -6.12 6.82 -12.92
CA ALA A 100 -6.84 5.57 -13.18
C ALA A 100 -7.18 5.38 -14.66
N HIS A 101 -7.47 6.47 -15.38
CA HIS A 101 -7.75 6.44 -16.82
C HIS A 101 -6.57 5.92 -17.64
N GLU A 102 -5.33 6.14 -17.23
CA GLU A 102 -4.15 5.62 -17.91
C GLU A 102 -4.03 4.10 -17.75
N VAL A 103 -4.39 3.57 -16.57
CA VAL A 103 -4.45 2.13 -16.34
C VAL A 103 -5.54 1.50 -17.20
N PHE A 104 -6.73 2.12 -17.25
CA PHE A 104 -7.83 1.64 -18.08
C PHE A 104 -7.50 1.66 -19.58
N ALA A 105 -6.81 2.71 -20.05
CA ALA A 105 -6.34 2.78 -21.44
C ALA A 105 -5.40 1.61 -21.80
N ARG A 106 -4.46 1.24 -20.90
CA ARG A 106 -3.55 0.11 -21.12
C ARG A 106 -4.28 -1.25 -21.11
N LEU A 107 -5.43 -1.30 -20.44
CA LEU A 107 -6.28 -2.50 -20.36
C LEU A 107 -7.34 -2.53 -21.46
N ALA A 108 -7.37 -1.55 -22.37
CA ALA A 108 -8.41 -1.36 -23.39
C ALA A 108 -9.84 -1.30 -22.78
N VAL A 109 -9.97 -0.72 -21.58
CA VAL A 109 -11.24 -0.50 -20.88
C VAL A 109 -11.64 0.96 -21.05
N ASP A 110 -12.89 1.21 -21.45
CA ASP A 110 -13.43 2.58 -21.47
C ASP A 110 -13.63 3.07 -20.02
N PRO A 111 -12.96 4.16 -19.60
CA PRO A 111 -13.15 4.72 -18.27
C PRO A 111 -14.59 5.11 -17.93
N ALA A 112 -15.42 5.42 -18.95
CA ALA A 112 -16.82 5.76 -18.77
C ALA A 112 -17.69 4.54 -18.43
N GLU A 113 -17.28 3.34 -18.85
CA GLU A 113 -17.95 2.09 -18.56
C GLU A 113 -17.47 1.45 -17.24
N ALA A 114 -16.34 1.90 -16.70
CA ALA A 114 -15.81 1.37 -15.45
C ALA A 114 -16.67 1.82 -14.26
N PRO A 115 -17.16 0.89 -13.43
CA PRO A 115 -17.95 1.24 -12.26
C PRO A 115 -17.10 2.04 -11.24
N PRO A 116 -17.70 2.93 -10.43
CA PRO A 116 -16.98 3.74 -9.45
C PRO A 116 -16.10 2.90 -8.51
N THR A 117 -16.57 1.70 -8.14
CA THR A 117 -15.80 0.74 -7.31
C THR A 117 -14.54 0.23 -7.98
N ALA A 118 -14.52 0.12 -9.32
CA ALA A 118 -13.32 -0.28 -10.05
C ALA A 118 -12.29 0.86 -10.10
N ARG A 119 -12.73 2.11 -10.24
CA ARG A 119 -11.85 3.29 -10.17
C ARG A 119 -11.19 3.41 -8.81
N GLU A 120 -11.99 3.33 -7.74
CA GLU A 120 -11.50 3.33 -6.35
C GLU A 120 -10.49 2.20 -6.10
N ALA A 121 -10.80 0.98 -6.55
CA ALA A 121 -9.89 -0.15 -6.43
C ALA A 121 -8.58 0.08 -7.20
N THR A 122 -8.67 0.61 -8.43
CA THR A 122 -7.50 0.94 -9.25
C THR A 122 -6.64 2.02 -8.59
N ALA A 123 -7.26 3.05 -8.02
CA ALA A 123 -6.57 4.10 -7.27
C ALA A 123 -5.81 3.54 -6.06
N ASN A 124 -6.45 2.67 -5.29
CA ASN A 124 -5.83 2.00 -4.14
C ASN A 124 -4.65 1.10 -4.58
N TYR A 125 -4.79 0.34 -5.67
CA TYR A 125 -3.70 -0.49 -6.20
C TYR A 125 -2.55 0.36 -6.74
N LEU A 126 -2.85 1.45 -7.44
CA LEU A 126 -1.81 2.36 -7.95
C LEU A 126 -1.05 3.04 -6.80
N ALA A 127 -1.75 3.54 -5.78
CA ALA A 127 -1.15 4.13 -4.59
C ALA A 127 -0.22 3.14 -3.86
N SER A 128 -0.68 1.90 -3.71
CA SER A 128 0.13 0.84 -3.09
C SER A 128 1.41 0.58 -3.89
N ARG A 129 1.32 0.48 -5.22
CA ARG A 129 2.47 0.24 -6.09
C ARG A 129 3.38 1.45 -6.22
N LEU A 130 2.84 2.67 -6.15
CA LEU A 130 3.64 3.89 -6.16
C LEU A 130 4.54 3.97 -4.91
N LEU A 131 3.98 3.74 -3.72
CA LEU A 131 4.75 3.77 -2.47
C LEU A 131 5.65 2.54 -2.29
N LEU A 132 5.27 1.39 -2.88
CA LEU A 132 5.96 0.10 -2.80
C LEU A 132 6.13 -0.49 -4.21
N PRO A 133 6.98 0.11 -5.08
CA PRO A 133 7.17 -0.34 -6.46
C PRO A 133 7.61 -1.79 -6.55
N SER A 134 6.95 -2.59 -7.40
CA SER A 134 7.15 -4.04 -7.51
C SER A 134 8.61 -4.43 -7.74
N HIS A 135 9.32 -3.67 -8.60
CA HIS A 135 10.71 -3.96 -8.99
C HIS A 135 11.73 -3.67 -7.87
N TRP A 136 11.36 -2.91 -6.84
CA TRP A 136 12.18 -2.70 -5.63
C TRP A 136 11.67 -3.54 -4.46
N PHE A 137 10.35 -3.59 -4.28
CA PHE A 137 9.76 -4.23 -3.10
C PHE A 137 9.95 -5.75 -3.10
N ALA A 138 9.76 -6.42 -4.26
CA ALA A 138 9.90 -7.87 -4.34
C ALA A 138 11.35 -8.36 -4.11
N PRO A 139 12.41 -7.76 -4.72
CA PRO A 139 13.79 -8.10 -4.39
C PRO A 139 14.15 -7.83 -2.94
N ALA A 140 13.75 -6.67 -2.38
CA ALA A 140 13.98 -6.34 -0.98
C ALA A 140 13.31 -7.34 -0.04
N GLY A 141 12.05 -7.72 -0.32
CA GLY A 141 11.33 -8.72 0.47
C GLY A 141 12.01 -10.07 0.49
N ARG A 142 12.45 -10.55 -0.67
CA ARG A 142 13.22 -11.81 -0.76
C ARG A 142 14.56 -11.75 -0.03
N ALA A 143 15.26 -10.62 -0.13
CA ALA A 143 16.57 -10.46 0.50
C ALA A 143 16.50 -10.45 2.04
N CYS A 144 15.42 -9.93 2.63
CA CYS A 144 15.21 -9.91 4.08
C CYS A 144 14.22 -10.97 4.57
N ASP A 145 13.93 -12.00 3.78
CA ASP A 145 12.92 -13.02 4.11
C ASP A 145 11.59 -12.40 4.58
N TRP A 146 11.16 -11.33 3.93
CA TRP A 146 9.91 -10.61 4.23
C TRP A 146 9.82 -10.09 5.67
N GLU A 147 10.97 -9.74 6.29
CA GLU A 147 10.98 -9.14 7.62
C GLU A 147 10.38 -7.71 7.57
N LEU A 148 9.27 -7.52 8.30
CA LEU A 148 8.49 -6.28 8.23
C LEU A 148 9.29 -5.05 8.63
N ARG A 149 10.18 -5.18 9.61
CA ARG A 149 10.99 -4.06 10.11
C ARG A 149 12.03 -3.60 9.10
N ASP A 150 12.66 -4.55 8.40
CA ASP A 150 13.66 -4.25 7.37
C ASP A 150 12.99 -3.59 6.16
N LEU A 151 11.83 -4.11 5.74
CA LEU A 151 11.03 -3.49 4.70
C LEU A 151 10.56 -2.09 5.10
N LYS A 152 10.13 -1.89 6.36
CA LYS A 152 9.75 -0.56 6.86
C LYS A 152 10.94 0.39 6.88
N ALA A 153 12.14 -0.06 7.17
CA ALA A 153 13.35 0.76 7.13
C ALA A 153 13.70 1.22 5.70
N ALA A 154 13.49 0.36 4.71
CA ALA A 154 13.71 0.69 3.30
C ALA A 154 12.57 1.58 2.72
N PHE A 155 11.33 1.33 3.11
CA PHE A 155 10.13 1.99 2.58
C PHE A 155 9.45 2.85 3.65
N VAL A 156 10.18 3.80 4.23
CA VAL A 156 9.72 4.60 5.39
C VAL A 156 8.45 5.41 5.12
N THR A 157 8.15 5.74 3.88
CA THR A 157 6.95 6.48 3.47
C THR A 157 5.68 5.63 3.48
N ALA A 158 5.80 4.30 3.49
CA ALA A 158 4.68 3.37 3.57
C ALA A 158 4.42 2.95 5.03
N SER A 159 3.15 2.75 5.40
CA SER A 159 2.79 2.23 6.72
C SER A 159 3.12 0.73 6.84
N ASN A 160 3.33 0.25 8.08
CA ASN A 160 3.53 -1.19 8.32
C ASN A 160 2.38 -2.05 7.77
N GLU A 161 1.12 -1.56 7.87
CA GLU A 161 -0.04 -2.24 7.31
C GLU A 161 0.03 -2.34 5.78
N LEU A 162 0.39 -1.23 5.11
CA LEU A 162 0.53 -1.22 3.66
C LEU A 162 1.61 -2.19 3.18
N ILE A 163 2.77 -2.19 3.85
CA ILE A 163 3.88 -3.11 3.57
C ILE A 163 3.41 -4.56 3.72
N ALA A 164 2.77 -4.90 4.85
CA ALA A 164 2.30 -6.25 5.10
C ALA A 164 1.26 -6.72 4.06
N ARG A 165 0.29 -5.87 3.72
CA ARG A 165 -0.70 -6.19 2.68
C ARG A 165 -0.05 -6.38 1.31
N ARG A 166 0.96 -5.57 0.98
CA ARG A 166 1.70 -5.66 -0.28
C ARG A 166 2.52 -6.94 -0.42
N MET A 167 2.96 -7.55 0.70
CA MET A 167 3.61 -8.87 0.68
C MET A 167 2.75 -9.95 0.01
N LEU A 168 1.40 -9.80 0.06
CA LEU A 168 0.48 -10.75 -0.55
C LEU A 168 0.45 -10.71 -2.08
N ASP A 169 1.09 -9.74 -2.71
CA ASP A 169 1.18 -9.68 -4.17
C ASP A 169 2.33 -10.56 -4.72
N PHE A 170 3.13 -11.19 -3.83
CA PHE A 170 4.34 -11.92 -4.19
C PHE A 170 4.40 -13.29 -3.54
N GLU A 171 5.17 -14.21 -4.15
CA GLU A 171 5.55 -15.48 -3.54
C GLU A 171 6.63 -15.29 -2.44
N PRO A 172 6.68 -16.17 -1.44
CA PRO A 172 5.88 -17.40 -1.28
C PRO A 172 4.45 -17.14 -0.82
N ALA A 173 3.63 -18.21 -0.93
CA ALA A 173 2.26 -18.18 -0.46
C ALA A 173 2.19 -17.89 1.05
N ALA A 174 1.44 -16.85 1.42
CA ALA A 174 1.34 -16.37 2.78
C ALA A 174 -0.07 -15.90 3.14
N CYS A 175 -0.32 -15.80 4.42
CA CYS A 175 -1.51 -15.16 4.99
C CYS A 175 -1.08 -14.02 5.91
N ILE A 176 -1.66 -12.84 5.73
CA ILE A 176 -1.48 -11.70 6.62
C ILE A 176 -2.71 -11.54 7.50
N SER A 177 -2.49 -11.40 8.80
CA SER A 177 -3.51 -11.07 9.78
C SER A 177 -3.11 -9.81 10.55
N ILE A 178 -4.08 -8.92 10.78
CA ILE A 178 -3.88 -7.70 11.57
C ILE A 178 -4.84 -7.73 12.74
N TYR A 179 -4.30 -7.52 13.92
CA TYR A 179 -5.04 -7.42 15.16
C TYR A 179 -4.91 -6.01 15.71
N ASP A 180 -6.02 -5.39 16.09
CA ASP A 180 -6.07 -4.12 16.79
C ASP A 180 -6.64 -4.36 18.18
N HIS A 181 -5.89 -4.01 19.22
CA HIS A 181 -6.24 -4.30 20.61
C HIS A 181 -6.62 -5.77 20.86
N GLY A 182 -5.87 -6.70 20.24
CA GLY A 182 -6.11 -8.13 20.33
C GLY A 182 -7.29 -8.66 19.50
N ARG A 183 -8.01 -7.82 18.75
CA ARG A 183 -9.13 -8.20 17.87
C ARG A 183 -8.66 -8.30 16.42
N LEU A 184 -8.99 -9.40 15.75
CA LEU A 184 -8.71 -9.58 14.33
C LEU A 184 -9.54 -8.56 13.51
N THR A 185 -8.87 -7.65 12.81
CA THR A 185 -9.49 -6.61 11.99
C THR A 185 -9.26 -6.81 10.49
N PHE A 186 -8.22 -7.56 10.12
CA PHE A 186 -7.94 -7.91 8.73
C PHE A 186 -7.34 -9.31 8.64
N ARG A 187 -7.75 -10.09 7.63
CA ARG A 187 -7.13 -11.36 7.26
C ARG A 187 -7.29 -11.61 5.77
N SER A 188 -6.18 -11.83 5.10
CA SER A 188 -6.14 -12.14 3.66
C SER A 188 -4.94 -13.03 3.34
N ALA A 189 -5.03 -13.76 2.23
CA ALA A 189 -3.97 -14.64 1.74
C ALA A 189 -3.83 -14.46 0.22
N ASN A 190 -2.64 -14.74 -0.30
CA ASN A 190 -2.36 -14.77 -1.74
C ASN A 190 -2.62 -16.16 -2.38
N ARG A 191 -3.41 -16.97 -1.72
CA ARG A 191 -3.94 -18.24 -2.27
C ARG A 191 -5.41 -18.08 -2.62
N SER A 192 -5.89 -18.93 -3.55
CA SER A 192 -7.29 -18.97 -3.93
C SER A 192 -8.18 -19.30 -2.75
N GLY A 193 -9.30 -18.58 -2.63
CA GLY A 193 -10.32 -18.80 -1.61
C GLY A 193 -10.17 -17.90 -0.38
N ARG A 194 -11.15 -18.00 0.51
CA ARG A 194 -11.15 -17.26 1.78
C ARG A 194 -10.17 -17.92 2.75
N PRO A 195 -9.28 -17.16 3.41
CA PRO A 195 -8.37 -17.73 4.38
C PRO A 195 -9.14 -18.37 5.55
N SER A 196 -8.68 -19.54 6.00
CA SER A 196 -9.21 -20.20 7.19
C SER A 196 -9.07 -19.33 8.44
N PRO A 197 -9.88 -19.54 9.49
CA PRO A 197 -9.66 -18.89 10.78
C PRO A 197 -8.23 -19.08 11.29
N PRO A 198 -7.71 -18.17 12.13
CA PRO A 198 -6.36 -18.29 12.68
C PRO A 198 -6.14 -19.62 13.41
N ALA A 199 -5.04 -20.30 13.07
CA ALA A 199 -4.62 -21.54 13.70
C ALA A 199 -4.21 -21.32 15.18
N PRO A 200 -4.14 -22.36 16.04
CA PRO A 200 -3.66 -22.23 17.41
C PRO A 200 -2.28 -21.57 17.50
N LEU A 201 -1.32 -21.97 16.66
CA LEU A 201 0.03 -21.41 16.61
C LEU A 201 0.03 -19.89 16.30
N GLU A 202 -0.88 -19.44 15.42
CA GLU A 202 -1.03 -18.01 15.10
C GLU A 202 -1.50 -17.22 16.32
N ARG A 203 -2.50 -17.74 17.04
CA ARG A 203 -3.05 -17.09 18.24
C ARG A 203 -2.02 -17.02 19.37
N GLU A 204 -1.25 -18.08 19.57
CA GLU A 204 -0.16 -18.11 20.53
C GLU A 204 0.94 -17.10 20.18
N CYS A 205 1.30 -17.01 18.88
CA CYS A 205 2.31 -16.06 18.42
C CYS A 205 1.82 -14.61 18.59
N GLN A 206 0.55 -14.35 18.24
CA GLN A 206 -0.09 -13.05 18.44
C GLN A 206 -0.10 -12.64 19.90
N LEU A 207 -0.55 -13.54 20.80
CA LEU A 207 -0.65 -13.26 22.22
C LEU A 207 0.74 -12.98 22.84
N ALA A 208 1.75 -13.75 22.46
CA ALA A 208 3.12 -13.54 22.91
C ALA A 208 3.68 -12.19 22.47
N ALA A 209 3.44 -11.79 21.21
CA ALA A 209 3.84 -10.48 20.69
C ALA A 209 3.07 -9.33 21.38
N HIS A 210 1.77 -9.52 21.61
CA HIS A 210 0.91 -8.54 22.30
C HIS A 210 1.37 -8.27 23.73
N GLN A 211 1.72 -9.31 24.46
CA GLN A 211 2.16 -9.23 25.87
C GLN A 211 3.57 -8.68 25.99
N SER A 212 4.50 -9.16 25.14
CA SER A 212 5.92 -8.79 25.25
C SER A 212 6.26 -7.44 24.61
N GLY A 213 5.45 -6.96 23.65
CA GLY A 213 5.78 -5.81 22.81
C GLY A 213 7.02 -6.05 21.91
N ARG A 214 7.40 -7.32 21.70
CA ARG A 214 8.54 -7.73 20.86
C ARG A 214 8.08 -8.61 19.73
N SER A 215 8.81 -8.60 18.60
CA SER A 215 8.58 -9.54 17.52
C SER A 215 8.78 -10.97 18.01
N VAL A 216 7.89 -11.85 17.56
CA VAL A 216 7.88 -13.27 17.93
C VAL A 216 7.80 -14.09 16.65
N THR A 217 8.63 -15.14 16.57
CA THR A 217 8.54 -16.16 15.52
C THR A 217 8.23 -17.50 16.19
N LYS A 218 7.27 -18.22 15.63
CA LYS A 218 6.96 -19.60 16.02
C LYS A 218 6.95 -20.48 14.79
N ILE A 219 7.57 -21.65 14.91
CA ILE A 219 7.68 -22.64 13.83
C ILE A 219 6.99 -23.92 14.32
N GLY A 220 6.05 -24.41 13.54
CA GLY A 220 5.42 -25.70 13.69
C GLY A 220 5.69 -26.57 12.47
N GLU A 221 5.18 -27.81 12.44
CA GLU A 221 5.43 -28.75 11.33
C GLU A 221 4.99 -28.23 9.96
N LEU A 222 3.88 -27.48 9.91
CA LEU A 222 3.26 -27.03 8.65
C LEU A 222 3.19 -25.51 8.51
N LEU A 223 3.62 -24.77 9.51
CA LEU A 223 3.37 -23.34 9.57
C LEU A 223 4.49 -22.62 10.32
N ARG A 224 5.08 -21.60 9.66
CA ARG A 224 5.89 -20.57 10.30
C ARG A 224 5.03 -19.33 10.49
N VAL A 225 5.04 -18.77 11.68
CA VAL A 225 4.31 -17.57 12.04
C VAL A 225 5.26 -16.53 12.60
N ARG A 226 5.25 -15.35 12.01
CA ARG A 226 5.95 -14.17 12.52
C ARG A 226 4.93 -13.12 12.93
N ALA A 227 5.09 -12.55 14.11
CA ALA A 227 4.25 -11.50 14.66
C ALA A 227 5.08 -10.27 14.99
N TRP A 228 4.69 -9.12 14.47
CA TRP A 228 5.33 -7.83 14.70
C TRP A 228 4.38 -6.91 15.47
N PRO A 229 4.68 -6.56 16.72
CA PRO A 229 3.92 -5.56 17.45
C PRO A 229 4.28 -4.15 16.96
N ILE A 230 3.25 -3.38 16.70
CA ILE A 230 3.30 -1.95 16.39
C ILE A 230 2.51 -1.26 17.49
N HIS A 231 3.17 -1.09 18.64
CA HIS A 231 2.56 -0.49 19.81
C HIS A 231 2.92 0.99 19.92
N GLU A 232 1.90 1.81 20.08
CA GLU A 232 1.97 3.25 20.33
C GLU A 232 1.25 3.54 21.66
N PRO A 233 1.41 4.71 22.27
CA PRO A 233 0.58 5.12 23.38
C PRO A 233 -0.91 4.95 23.01
N ASP A 234 -1.67 4.27 23.83
CA ASP A 234 -3.10 3.99 23.67
C ASP A 234 -3.51 3.18 22.42
N TRP A 235 -2.53 2.65 21.67
CA TRP A 235 -2.81 1.84 20.49
C TRP A 235 -1.90 0.62 20.40
N LYS A 236 -2.50 -0.57 20.37
CA LYS A 236 -1.77 -1.82 20.17
C LYS A 236 -2.25 -2.49 18.89
N ARG A 237 -1.30 -2.75 18.01
CA ARG A 237 -1.51 -3.50 16.76
C ARG A 237 -0.48 -4.61 16.66
N GLU A 238 -0.89 -5.80 16.26
CA GLU A 238 -0.02 -6.87 15.85
C GLU A 238 -0.30 -7.21 14.38
N ILE A 239 0.77 -7.31 13.61
CA ILE A 239 0.74 -7.78 12.21
C ILE A 239 1.39 -9.15 12.20
N LEU A 240 0.69 -10.14 11.64
CA LEU A 240 1.18 -11.50 11.51
C LEU A 240 1.34 -11.87 10.04
N ARG A 241 2.44 -12.56 9.74
CA ARG A 241 2.64 -13.29 8.48
C ARG A 241 2.77 -14.77 8.80
N CYS A 242 1.94 -15.57 8.11
CA CYS A 242 1.91 -17.02 8.21
C CYS A 242 2.23 -17.62 6.85
N GLU A 243 3.15 -18.57 6.81
CA GLU A 243 3.61 -19.22 5.58
C GLU A 243 4.05 -20.66 5.88
N ALA A 244 4.26 -21.48 4.85
CA ALA A 244 4.90 -22.77 5.05
C ALA A 244 6.34 -22.55 5.57
N PRO A 245 6.87 -23.43 6.45
CA PRO A 245 8.25 -23.35 6.89
C PRO A 245 9.20 -23.37 5.70
N ASN A 246 10.23 -22.53 5.73
CA ASN A 246 11.27 -22.51 4.70
C ASN A 246 12.53 -23.17 5.27
N PRO A 247 12.93 -24.37 4.76
CA PRO A 247 14.07 -25.11 5.31
C PRO A 247 15.39 -24.34 5.22
N ASP A 248 15.52 -23.41 4.26
CA ASP A 248 16.76 -22.66 4.02
C ASP A 248 16.99 -21.53 5.05
N PHE A 249 15.92 -21.00 5.66
CA PHE A 249 15.98 -19.90 6.62
C PHE A 249 15.72 -20.34 8.06
N ASP A 250 15.11 -21.51 8.28
CA ASP A 250 14.68 -21.97 9.59
C ASP A 250 15.75 -22.82 10.32
N SER A 251 16.95 -22.98 9.71
CA SER A 251 18.05 -23.82 10.22
C SER A 251 19.22 -23.02 10.86
N CYS A 252 19.04 -21.71 11.11
CA CYS A 252 20.08 -20.85 11.69
C CYS A 252 19.81 -20.51 13.15
#